data_de7997d3ee3269ebc5cd3e48a75b9c7a
#
_entry.id   de7997d3ee3269ebc5cd3e48a75b9c7a
#
_cell.length_a   1.000
_cell.length_b   1.000
_cell.length_c   1.000
_cell.angle_alpha   90.00
_cell.angle_beta   90.00
_cell.angle_gamma   90.00
#
_symmetry.space_group_name_H-M   'P 1'
#
loop_
_entity.id
_entity.type
_entity.pdbx_description
1 polymer ?
#
loop_
_entity_poly.entity_id
_entity_poly.type
_entity_poly.pdbx_seq_one_letter_code
_entity_poly.pdbx_strand_id
1 'polypeptide(L)'
;MLGALTGDTVGSAYEFCNTKDYDFRLFLSESAYTDDSVMTMAVADWLLRDPSHSYQALEDTMVVFAKNCPCPMGGYGTGFYRWLFDPKELFVFDDKYGALPYESPAGRHPYGSWGNGSAMRVSAVGWFFDTLEETERVAKISAEITHNHPEGIKGAQATAAAIFLARTGKSKQEICEYIESRFGYDLHKTWAYWHPIYGWESSCQGTVPQALICFLDSTDFEDAIRKAVSLGGDSDTLACITGGVAEAFYGGVPAEMAERVLAKVPVAFKKVLDAMRQNTAYGKLIFQAR
;
A
#
# COMPACT_ATOMS: atom_id res chain seq x y z
N MET A 1 -6.97 1.26 -5.57
CA MET A 1 -6.69 -0.17 -5.36
C MET A 1 -6.04 -0.83 -6.58
N LEU A 2 -6.66 -0.77 -7.75
CA LEU A 2 -6.01 -1.30 -8.96
C LEU A 2 -4.70 -0.58 -9.27
N GLY A 3 -4.63 0.72 -8.96
CA GLY A 3 -3.39 1.50 -9.08
C GLY A 3 -2.27 0.99 -8.16
N ALA A 4 -2.59 0.57 -6.95
CA ALA A 4 -1.63 -0.07 -6.05
C ALA A 4 -1.11 -1.39 -6.66
N LEU A 5 -2.03 -2.27 -7.12
CA LEU A 5 -1.66 -3.51 -7.80
C LEU A 5 -0.84 -3.25 -9.08
N THR A 6 -1.14 -2.16 -9.78
CA THR A 6 -0.41 -1.79 -11.00
C THR A 6 1.02 -1.36 -10.67
N GLY A 7 1.17 -0.52 -9.66
CA GLY A 7 2.49 -0.10 -9.18
C GLY A 7 3.34 -1.28 -8.72
N ASP A 8 2.78 -2.12 -7.87
CA ASP A 8 3.38 -3.37 -7.41
C ASP A 8 3.84 -4.25 -8.59
N THR A 9 2.92 -4.59 -9.50
CA THR A 9 3.25 -5.46 -10.65
C THR A 9 4.31 -4.88 -11.58
N VAL A 10 4.31 -3.56 -11.80
CA VAL A 10 5.33 -2.89 -12.62
C VAL A 10 6.66 -2.84 -11.89
N GLY A 11 6.66 -2.48 -10.61
CA GLY A 11 7.85 -2.34 -9.78
C GLY A 11 8.54 -3.66 -9.45
N SER A 12 7.78 -4.76 -9.36
CA SER A 12 8.27 -6.07 -8.93
C SER A 12 9.51 -6.58 -9.71
N ALA A 13 9.55 -6.34 -11.01
CA ALA A 13 10.68 -6.75 -11.85
C ALA A 13 11.95 -5.91 -11.63
N TYR A 14 11.81 -4.80 -10.94
CA TYR A 14 12.90 -3.84 -10.67
C TYR A 14 13.33 -3.78 -9.21
N GLU A 15 12.65 -4.49 -8.31
CA GLU A 15 12.92 -4.49 -6.87
C GLU A 15 14.39 -4.87 -6.56
N PHE A 16 14.87 -6.01 -7.09
CA PHE A 16 16.23 -6.48 -6.90
C PHE A 16 17.17 -6.17 -8.07
N CYS A 17 16.65 -5.56 -9.13
CA CYS A 17 17.41 -5.13 -10.32
C CYS A 17 17.02 -3.70 -10.67
N ASN A 18 17.33 -2.77 -9.75
CA ASN A 18 16.88 -1.39 -9.84
C ASN A 18 17.28 -0.71 -11.16
N THR A 19 16.39 0.15 -11.64
CA THR A 19 16.66 1.04 -12.78
C THR A 19 16.58 2.50 -12.34
N LYS A 20 17.44 3.33 -12.92
CA LYS A 20 17.35 4.81 -12.88
C LYS A 20 16.88 5.38 -14.21
N ASP A 21 16.63 4.53 -15.20
CA ASP A 21 16.08 4.95 -16.48
C ASP A 21 14.59 5.22 -16.34
N TYR A 22 14.19 6.48 -16.57
CA TYR A 22 12.78 6.87 -16.54
C TYR A 22 11.96 6.18 -17.65
N ASP A 23 12.58 5.93 -18.81
CA ASP A 23 11.94 5.32 -19.99
C ASP A 23 11.99 3.79 -19.97
N PHE A 24 12.20 3.19 -18.80
CA PHE A 24 12.22 1.74 -18.63
C PHE A 24 10.93 1.08 -19.19
N ARG A 25 11.01 -0.21 -19.51
CA ARG A 25 9.88 -0.99 -19.99
C ARG A 25 8.92 -1.31 -18.84
N LEU A 26 7.69 -0.78 -18.87
CA LEU A 26 6.70 -0.90 -17.79
C LEU A 26 6.39 -2.35 -17.38
N PHE A 27 6.24 -3.25 -18.34
CA PHE A 27 5.95 -4.66 -18.06
C PHE A 27 6.99 -5.55 -18.71
N LEU A 28 7.70 -6.29 -17.91
CA LEU A 28 8.58 -7.38 -18.34
C LEU A 28 7.81 -8.71 -18.31
N SER A 29 8.41 -9.78 -18.89
CA SER A 29 7.84 -11.13 -18.83
C SER A 29 7.69 -11.63 -17.41
N GLU A 30 8.65 -11.31 -16.55
CA GLU A 30 8.74 -11.64 -15.14
C GLU A 30 7.89 -10.76 -14.22
N SER A 31 7.43 -9.58 -14.66
CA SER A 31 6.56 -8.74 -13.83
C SER A 31 5.36 -9.54 -13.30
N ALA A 32 5.19 -9.56 -11.99
CA ALA A 32 4.14 -10.27 -11.28
C ALA A 32 3.68 -9.46 -10.06
N TYR A 33 2.58 -9.84 -9.45
CA TYR A 33 2.18 -9.28 -8.16
C TYR A 33 3.08 -9.83 -7.03
N THR A 34 3.31 -9.02 -6.00
CA THR A 34 4.08 -9.36 -4.81
C THR A 34 3.18 -9.48 -3.58
N ASP A 35 3.77 -9.54 -2.39
CA ASP A 35 3.03 -9.48 -1.13
C ASP A 35 2.29 -8.14 -0.93
N ASP A 36 2.71 -7.07 -1.59
CA ASP A 36 1.99 -5.79 -1.64
C ASP A 36 0.55 -5.98 -2.12
N SER A 37 0.37 -6.59 -3.29
CA SER A 37 -0.97 -6.88 -3.83
C SER A 37 -1.72 -7.90 -2.98
N VAL A 38 -1.06 -8.96 -2.50
CA VAL A 38 -1.70 -9.97 -1.65
C VAL A 38 -2.29 -9.33 -0.41
N MET A 39 -1.52 -8.50 0.28
CA MET A 39 -1.96 -7.86 1.52
C MET A 39 -2.91 -6.69 1.28
N THR A 40 -2.77 -5.96 0.18
CA THR A 40 -3.77 -4.96 -0.25
C THR A 40 -5.15 -5.61 -0.44
N MET A 41 -5.21 -6.77 -1.08
CA MET A 41 -6.47 -7.50 -1.27
C MET A 41 -6.97 -8.13 0.03
N ALA A 42 -6.10 -8.58 0.92
CA ALA A 42 -6.49 -9.07 2.25
C ALA A 42 -7.17 -7.97 3.08
N VAL A 43 -6.58 -6.76 3.11
CA VAL A 43 -7.18 -5.62 3.81
C VAL A 43 -8.53 -5.24 3.19
N ALA A 44 -8.63 -5.24 1.85
CA ALA A 44 -9.90 -4.96 1.17
C ALA A 44 -11.00 -5.98 1.49
N ASP A 45 -10.67 -7.27 1.50
CA ASP A 45 -11.62 -8.36 1.82
C ASP A 45 -12.07 -8.28 3.29
N TRP A 46 -11.15 -7.97 4.21
CA TRP A 46 -11.47 -7.71 5.61
C TRP A 46 -12.48 -6.58 5.77
N LEU A 47 -12.25 -5.43 5.15
CA LEU A 47 -13.16 -4.28 5.21
C LEU A 47 -14.57 -4.61 4.72
N LEU A 48 -14.66 -5.43 3.65
CA LEU A 48 -15.93 -5.84 3.07
C LEU A 48 -16.71 -6.83 3.96
N ARG A 49 -16.01 -7.70 4.68
CA ARG A 49 -16.63 -8.81 5.43
C ARG A 49 -16.89 -8.50 6.88
N ASP A 50 -16.09 -7.63 7.49
CA ASP A 50 -16.20 -7.31 8.91
C ASP A 50 -16.54 -5.84 9.14
N PRO A 51 -17.83 -5.49 9.30
CA PRO A 51 -18.23 -4.11 9.60
C PRO A 51 -17.71 -3.58 10.94
N SER A 52 -17.25 -4.46 11.83
CA SER A 52 -16.68 -4.05 13.13
C SER A 52 -15.19 -3.67 13.04
N HIS A 53 -14.56 -4.03 11.93
CA HIS A 53 -13.13 -3.83 11.67
C HIS A 53 -12.26 -4.38 12.81
N SER A 54 -12.55 -5.62 13.24
CA SER A 54 -11.87 -6.28 14.35
C SER A 54 -10.47 -6.77 13.96
N TYR A 55 -9.56 -6.81 14.93
CA TYR A 55 -8.22 -7.38 14.75
C TYR A 55 -8.28 -8.87 14.42
N GLN A 56 -9.23 -9.62 15.02
CA GLN A 56 -9.39 -11.05 14.75
C GLN A 56 -9.69 -11.31 13.27
N ALA A 57 -10.68 -10.64 12.72
CA ALA A 57 -11.05 -10.82 11.33
C ALA A 57 -9.93 -10.38 10.37
N LEU A 58 -9.19 -9.31 10.73
CA LEU A 58 -8.03 -8.86 9.95
C LEU A 58 -6.92 -9.92 9.97
N GLU A 59 -6.57 -10.47 11.13
CA GLU A 59 -5.59 -11.55 11.28
C GLU A 59 -5.98 -12.74 10.42
N ASP A 60 -7.20 -13.23 10.58
CA ASP A 60 -7.71 -14.40 9.86
C ASP A 60 -7.66 -14.20 8.36
N THR A 61 -8.05 -12.99 7.90
CA THR A 61 -8.06 -12.67 6.48
C THR A 61 -6.64 -12.60 5.91
N MET A 62 -5.71 -11.93 6.58
CA MET A 62 -4.31 -11.89 6.15
C MET A 62 -3.69 -13.29 6.06
N VAL A 63 -3.94 -14.13 7.06
CA VAL A 63 -3.44 -15.51 7.07
C VAL A 63 -4.04 -16.35 5.95
N VAL A 64 -5.34 -16.19 5.65
CA VAL A 64 -6.00 -16.89 4.54
C VAL A 64 -5.41 -16.48 3.20
N PHE A 65 -5.22 -15.18 2.96
CA PHE A 65 -4.63 -14.68 1.71
C PHE A 65 -3.19 -15.15 1.55
N ALA A 66 -2.39 -15.09 2.61
CA ALA A 66 -1.01 -15.58 2.61
C ALA A 66 -0.93 -17.09 2.34
N LYS A 67 -1.80 -17.90 2.92
CA LYS A 67 -1.86 -19.35 2.64
C LYS A 67 -2.24 -19.68 1.21
N ASN A 68 -3.06 -18.85 0.58
CA ASN A 68 -3.43 -19.01 -0.83
C ASN A 68 -2.35 -18.48 -1.79
N CYS A 69 -1.47 -17.60 -1.32
CA CYS A 69 -0.32 -17.04 -2.05
C CYS A 69 0.95 -17.15 -1.19
N PRO A 70 1.45 -18.37 -0.89
CA PRO A 70 2.50 -18.56 0.10
C PRO A 70 3.88 -18.07 -0.35
N CYS A 71 4.10 -17.95 -1.65
CA CYS A 71 5.37 -17.54 -2.25
C CYS A 71 5.11 -16.53 -3.37
N PRO A 72 4.61 -15.32 -3.08
CA PRO A 72 4.53 -14.27 -4.10
C PRO A 72 5.95 -13.88 -4.55
N MET A 73 6.08 -13.18 -5.67
CA MET A 73 7.35 -12.62 -6.10
C MET A 73 7.92 -11.71 -4.99
N GLY A 74 9.23 -11.69 -4.79
CA GLY A 74 9.88 -10.97 -3.67
C GLY A 74 9.70 -11.63 -2.30
N GLY A 75 8.59 -12.31 -2.08
CA GLY A 75 8.26 -13.00 -0.82
C GLY A 75 7.80 -12.04 0.28
N TYR A 76 7.39 -12.59 1.41
CA TYR A 76 7.07 -11.80 2.59
C TYR A 76 8.34 -11.44 3.36
N GLY A 77 8.44 -10.22 3.88
CA GLY A 77 9.53 -9.82 4.75
C GLY A 77 9.63 -10.76 5.96
N THR A 78 10.87 -11.05 6.42
CA THR A 78 11.17 -12.10 7.40
C THR A 78 10.29 -12.04 8.67
N GLY A 79 10.10 -10.85 9.24
CA GLY A 79 9.24 -10.68 10.43
C GLY A 79 7.79 -11.00 10.15
N PHE A 80 7.29 -10.54 9.00
CA PHE A 80 5.91 -10.78 8.59
C PHE A 80 5.67 -12.24 8.20
N TYR A 81 6.63 -12.90 7.53
CA TYR A 81 6.58 -14.32 7.24
C TYR A 81 6.42 -15.16 8.52
N ARG A 82 7.21 -14.88 9.56
CA ARG A 82 7.08 -15.55 10.85
C ARG A 82 5.72 -15.29 11.50
N TRP A 83 5.26 -14.05 11.47
CA TRP A 83 3.95 -13.68 11.98
C TRP A 83 2.82 -14.45 11.28
N LEU A 84 2.92 -14.65 9.97
CA LEU A 84 1.92 -15.37 9.17
C LEU A 84 1.96 -16.89 9.43
N PHE A 85 3.14 -17.50 9.37
CA PHE A 85 3.28 -18.95 9.24
C PHE A 85 3.86 -19.62 10.47
N ASP A 86 4.59 -18.92 11.32
CA ASP A 86 5.25 -19.45 12.51
C ASP A 86 5.26 -18.48 13.69
N PRO A 87 4.06 -18.11 14.18
CA PRO A 87 3.92 -17.07 15.21
C PRO A 87 4.58 -17.42 16.55
N LYS A 88 4.84 -18.72 16.83
CA LYS A 88 5.50 -19.18 18.06
C LYS A 88 7.00 -18.89 18.08
N GLU A 89 7.60 -18.68 16.92
CA GLU A 89 9.03 -18.34 16.75
C GLU A 89 9.27 -16.82 16.63
N LEU A 90 8.26 -15.99 16.80
CA LEU A 90 8.44 -14.54 16.89
C LEU A 90 9.13 -14.20 18.23
N PHE A 91 10.43 -13.92 18.15
CA PHE A 91 11.37 -13.95 19.28
C PHE A 91 11.28 -12.83 20.28
N VAL A 92 10.58 -11.74 20.03
CA VAL A 92 10.51 -10.65 21.00
C VAL A 92 9.12 -10.04 20.97
N PHE A 93 8.37 -10.34 21.98
CA PHE A 93 7.25 -9.52 22.38
C PHE A 93 7.85 -8.23 22.96
N ASP A 94 7.92 -7.17 22.18
CA ASP A 94 8.36 -5.86 22.65
C ASP A 94 7.12 -5.04 23.03
N ASP A 95 6.78 -5.03 24.32
CA ASP A 95 5.69 -4.23 24.88
C ASP A 95 5.92 -2.71 24.77
N LYS A 96 7.06 -2.30 24.24
CA LYS A 96 7.47 -0.90 24.16
C LYS A 96 6.44 0.00 23.50
N TYR A 97 5.69 -0.52 22.54
CA TYR A 97 4.68 0.26 21.78
C TYR A 97 3.24 -0.05 22.21
N GLY A 98 3.09 -0.82 23.31
CA GLY A 98 1.80 -1.18 23.88
C GLY A 98 1.20 -2.46 23.32
N ALA A 99 0.41 -3.12 24.15
CA ALA A 99 -0.39 -4.27 23.75
C ALA A 99 -1.62 -3.83 22.97
N LEU A 100 -2.06 -4.64 22.01
CA LEU A 100 -3.35 -4.45 21.36
C LEU A 100 -4.47 -4.81 22.34
N PRO A 101 -5.67 -4.21 22.20
CA PRO A 101 -6.86 -4.63 22.93
C PRO A 101 -7.43 -5.95 22.36
N TYR A 102 -6.56 -6.89 22.01
CA TYR A 102 -6.87 -8.12 21.33
C TYR A 102 -5.79 -9.18 21.63
N GLU A 103 -6.22 -10.37 22.03
CA GLU A 103 -5.37 -11.55 22.14
C GLU A 103 -5.63 -12.49 20.97
N SER A 104 -4.59 -12.77 20.18
CA SER A 104 -4.68 -13.71 19.08
C SER A 104 -4.82 -15.15 19.61
N PRO A 105 -5.84 -15.92 19.17
CA PRO A 105 -5.94 -17.34 19.48
C PRO A 105 -4.75 -18.15 18.97
N ALA A 106 -4.05 -17.67 17.97
CA ALA A 106 -2.84 -18.28 17.43
C ALA A 106 -1.55 -17.81 18.10
N GLY A 107 -1.65 -16.90 19.07
CA GLY A 107 -0.49 -16.32 19.75
C GLY A 107 0.28 -15.31 18.90
N ARG A 108 -0.37 -14.68 17.91
CA ARG A 108 0.23 -13.61 17.11
C ARG A 108 0.22 -12.29 17.86
N HIS A 109 1.34 -11.59 17.82
CA HIS A 109 1.50 -10.28 18.44
C HIS A 109 2.13 -9.30 17.45
N PRO A 110 1.85 -8.00 17.56
CA PRO A 110 2.63 -7.02 16.83
C PRO A 110 4.10 -7.10 17.28
N TYR A 111 5.00 -6.82 16.35
CA TYR A 111 6.44 -6.97 16.61
C TYR A 111 7.22 -5.67 16.42
N GLY A 112 6.56 -4.51 16.65
CA GLY A 112 7.22 -3.21 16.64
C GLY A 112 7.76 -2.79 15.27
N SER A 113 7.27 -3.36 14.17
CA SER A 113 7.75 -3.02 12.84
C SER A 113 7.48 -1.56 12.49
N TRP A 114 8.47 -0.91 11.88
CA TRP A 114 8.36 0.39 11.21
C TRP A 114 8.50 0.26 9.69
N GLY A 115 8.48 -0.96 9.19
CA GLY A 115 8.58 -1.28 7.77
C GLY A 115 7.44 -0.71 6.94
N ASN A 116 7.66 -0.53 5.65
CA ASN A 116 6.69 0.02 4.70
C ASN A 116 5.49 -0.93 4.43
N GLY A 117 5.55 -2.17 4.91
CA GLY A 117 4.51 -3.19 4.78
C GLY A 117 3.13 -2.78 5.34
N SER A 118 3.06 -1.82 6.27
CA SER A 118 1.78 -1.25 6.71
C SER A 118 1.20 -0.27 5.69
N ALA A 119 2.05 0.52 5.03
CA ALA A 119 1.65 1.53 4.05
C ALA A 119 1.29 0.91 2.69
N MET A 120 2.03 -0.11 2.24
CA MET A 120 1.77 -0.78 0.95
C MET A 120 0.37 -1.39 0.86
N ARG A 121 -0.11 -1.98 1.96
CA ARG A 121 -1.36 -2.74 2.00
C ARG A 121 -2.63 -1.92 2.29
N VAL A 122 -2.49 -0.63 2.62
CA VAL A 122 -3.57 0.18 3.19
C VAL A 122 -4.50 0.83 2.16
N SER A 123 -4.19 0.70 0.87
CA SER A 123 -4.90 1.41 -0.22
C SER A 123 -6.42 1.30 -0.13
N ALA A 124 -6.96 0.11 0.21
CA ALA A 124 -8.39 -0.12 0.35
C ALA A 124 -9.07 0.79 1.39
N VAL A 125 -8.38 1.09 2.50
CA VAL A 125 -8.90 1.93 3.59
C VAL A 125 -9.18 3.34 3.09
N GLY A 126 -8.30 3.91 2.24
CA GLY A 126 -8.50 5.23 1.65
C GLY A 126 -9.74 5.35 0.75
N TRP A 127 -10.27 4.22 0.26
CA TRP A 127 -11.47 4.16 -0.58
C TRP A 127 -12.75 3.85 0.18
N PHE A 128 -12.66 3.28 1.39
CA PHE A 128 -13.81 2.64 2.04
C PHE A 128 -14.69 3.63 2.82
N PHE A 129 -14.11 4.57 3.55
CA PHE A 129 -14.83 5.42 4.51
C PHE A 129 -15.19 6.78 3.92
N ASP A 130 -16.28 7.39 4.47
CA ASP A 130 -16.77 8.69 4.02
C ASP A 130 -16.13 9.87 4.79
N THR A 131 -15.34 9.60 5.84
CA THR A 131 -14.64 10.63 6.61
C THR A 131 -13.15 10.33 6.71
N LEU A 132 -12.34 11.39 6.78
CA LEU A 132 -10.90 11.29 6.93
C LEU A 132 -10.52 10.72 8.31
N GLU A 133 -11.28 11.10 9.36
CA GLU A 133 -11.07 10.61 10.73
C GLU A 133 -11.21 9.07 10.79
N GLU A 134 -12.27 8.53 10.19
CA GLU A 134 -12.51 7.09 10.17
C GLU A 134 -11.47 6.37 9.29
N THR A 135 -11.08 6.99 8.17
CA THR A 135 -9.98 6.50 7.31
C THR A 135 -8.69 6.36 8.11
N GLU A 136 -8.28 7.40 8.85
CA GLU A 136 -7.06 7.34 9.68
C GLU A 136 -7.19 6.34 10.83
N ARG A 137 -8.36 6.25 11.46
CA ARG A 137 -8.63 5.31 12.56
C ARG A 137 -8.46 3.86 12.09
N VAL A 138 -9.05 3.51 10.96
CA VAL A 138 -8.99 2.13 10.46
C VAL A 138 -7.64 1.82 9.79
N ALA A 139 -6.98 2.81 9.19
CA ALA A 139 -5.60 2.66 8.74
C ALA A 139 -4.66 2.30 9.89
N LYS A 140 -4.84 2.92 11.07
CA LYS A 140 -4.12 2.56 12.28
C LYS A 140 -4.37 1.08 12.65
N ILE A 141 -5.62 0.62 12.71
CA ILE A 141 -5.97 -0.79 13.00
C ILE A 141 -5.27 -1.73 12.03
N SER A 142 -5.29 -1.42 10.72
CA SER A 142 -4.67 -2.24 9.69
C SER A 142 -3.15 -2.35 9.83
N ALA A 143 -2.52 -1.32 10.41
CA ALA A 143 -1.07 -1.28 10.64
C ALA A 143 -0.68 -2.00 11.93
N GLU A 144 -1.30 -1.62 13.05
CA GLU A 144 -0.81 -1.95 14.39
C GLU A 144 -0.87 -3.43 14.76
N ILE A 145 -1.61 -4.25 14.00
CA ILE A 145 -1.62 -5.72 14.18
C ILE A 145 -0.23 -6.36 13.99
N THR A 146 0.65 -5.69 13.26
CA THR A 146 2.04 -6.10 13.01
C THR A 146 3.03 -4.97 13.20
N HIS A 147 2.69 -3.76 12.72
CA HIS A 147 3.49 -2.56 12.63
C HIS A 147 3.03 -1.52 13.68
N ASN A 148 3.07 -1.89 14.96
CA ASN A 148 2.63 -1.00 16.05
C ASN A 148 3.68 0.04 16.45
N HIS A 149 4.83 0.10 15.76
CA HIS A 149 5.75 1.23 15.89
C HIS A 149 5.09 2.54 15.40
N PRO A 150 5.29 3.69 16.05
CA PRO A 150 4.70 4.97 15.62
C PRO A 150 4.92 5.29 14.14
N GLU A 151 6.09 5.02 13.58
CA GLU A 151 6.39 5.24 12.16
C GLU A 151 5.62 4.27 11.24
N GLY A 152 5.43 3.00 11.66
CA GLY A 152 4.61 2.04 10.92
C GLY A 152 3.14 2.44 10.85
N ILE A 153 2.57 2.89 11.97
CA ILE A 153 1.20 3.41 12.04
C ILE A 153 1.07 4.68 11.19
N LYS A 154 2.00 5.62 11.36
CA LYS A 154 2.04 6.89 10.64
C LYS A 154 2.07 6.68 9.12
N GLY A 155 2.88 5.75 8.62
CA GLY A 155 2.98 5.46 7.19
C GLY A 155 1.66 4.99 6.59
N ALA A 156 0.96 4.07 7.27
CA ALA A 156 -0.35 3.60 6.83
C ALA A 156 -1.39 4.72 6.85
N GLN A 157 -1.46 5.50 7.95
CA GLN A 157 -2.39 6.62 8.06
C GLN A 157 -2.16 7.69 7.00
N ALA A 158 -0.91 8.07 6.74
CA ALA A 158 -0.55 9.05 5.73
C ALA A 158 -0.92 8.59 4.31
N THR A 159 -0.66 7.33 3.98
CA THR A 159 -1.00 6.76 2.68
C THR A 159 -2.53 6.70 2.48
N ALA A 160 -3.29 6.22 3.47
CA ALA A 160 -4.74 6.16 3.40
C ALA A 160 -5.37 7.56 3.32
N ALA A 161 -4.85 8.52 4.09
CA ALA A 161 -5.29 9.91 4.06
C ALA A 161 -5.03 10.56 2.69
N ALA A 162 -3.86 10.34 2.09
CA ALA A 162 -3.54 10.84 0.75
C ALA A 162 -4.52 10.31 -0.31
N ILE A 163 -4.85 9.01 -0.26
CA ILE A 163 -5.85 8.40 -1.16
C ILE A 163 -7.24 9.01 -0.93
N PHE A 164 -7.66 9.15 0.33
CA PHE A 164 -8.94 9.77 0.66
C PHE A 164 -9.04 11.21 0.13
N LEU A 165 -8.03 12.02 0.39
CA LEU A 165 -8.00 13.42 -0.05
C LEU A 165 -8.00 13.51 -1.59
N ALA A 166 -7.20 12.68 -2.27
CA ALA A 166 -7.16 12.61 -3.71
C ALA A 166 -8.54 12.28 -4.32
N ARG A 167 -9.20 11.22 -3.85
CA ARG A 167 -10.51 10.81 -4.37
C ARG A 167 -11.65 11.77 -4.03
N THR A 168 -11.47 12.61 -3.01
CA THR A 168 -12.44 13.64 -2.64
C THR A 168 -12.19 14.99 -3.30
N GLY A 169 -11.27 15.04 -4.28
CA GLY A 169 -11.05 16.19 -5.14
C GLY A 169 -10.10 17.24 -4.57
N LYS A 170 -9.29 16.89 -3.58
CA LYS A 170 -8.24 17.78 -3.08
C LYS A 170 -7.11 17.93 -4.10
N SER A 171 -6.59 19.13 -4.24
CA SER A 171 -5.42 19.42 -5.06
C SER A 171 -4.16 18.79 -4.45
N LYS A 172 -3.13 18.60 -5.27
CA LYS A 172 -1.82 18.12 -4.81
C LYS A 172 -1.24 19.00 -3.68
N GLN A 173 -1.44 20.30 -3.76
CA GLN A 173 -1.00 21.23 -2.72
C GLN A 173 -1.74 20.97 -1.41
N GLU A 174 -3.07 20.84 -1.41
CA GLU A 174 -3.85 20.55 -0.21
C GLU A 174 -3.48 19.19 0.40
N ILE A 175 -3.20 18.18 -0.44
CA ILE A 175 -2.72 16.85 0.01
C ILE A 175 -1.35 17.00 0.67
N CYS A 176 -0.42 17.69 0.04
CA CYS A 176 0.92 17.94 0.57
C CYS A 176 0.85 18.63 1.94
N GLU A 177 0.15 19.77 2.02
CA GLU A 177 -0.02 20.54 3.25
C GLU A 177 -0.65 19.72 4.39
N TYR A 178 -1.65 18.89 4.07
CA TYR A 178 -2.25 18.01 5.05
C TYR A 178 -1.25 16.97 5.57
N ILE A 179 -0.56 16.28 4.68
CA ILE A 179 0.39 15.22 5.05
C ILE A 179 1.56 15.80 5.87
N GLU A 180 2.09 16.95 5.48
CA GLU A 180 3.17 17.61 6.24
C GLU A 180 2.70 18.05 7.62
N SER A 181 1.56 18.74 7.71
CA SER A 181 1.06 19.26 8.99
C SER A 181 0.61 18.14 9.94
N ARG A 182 0.01 17.08 9.43
CA ARG A 182 -0.58 16.01 10.24
C ARG A 182 0.42 14.94 10.64
N PHE A 183 1.34 14.59 9.73
CA PHE A 183 2.26 13.46 9.90
C PHE A 183 3.74 13.88 9.99
N GLY A 184 4.07 15.13 9.69
CA GLY A 184 5.43 15.65 9.82
C GLY A 184 6.40 15.10 8.78
N TYR A 185 5.91 14.61 7.64
CA TYR A 185 6.76 14.25 6.50
C TYR A 185 7.24 15.51 5.78
N ASP A 186 8.50 15.54 5.35
CA ASP A 186 9.05 16.61 4.48
C ASP A 186 8.81 16.23 3.01
N LEU A 187 7.91 16.93 2.34
CA LEU A 187 7.56 16.74 0.93
C LEU A 187 8.05 17.88 0.03
N HIS A 188 8.91 18.77 0.54
CA HIS A 188 9.42 19.93 -0.22
C HIS A 188 10.46 19.60 -1.28
N LYS A 189 11.07 18.41 -1.21
CA LYS A 189 12.03 17.99 -2.22
C LYS A 189 11.31 17.34 -3.39
N THR A 190 11.83 17.57 -4.60
CA THR A 190 11.26 17.01 -5.83
C THR A 190 11.78 15.59 -6.10
N TRP A 191 11.08 14.88 -7.00
CA TRP A 191 11.57 13.63 -7.56
C TRP A 191 12.98 13.79 -8.15
N ALA A 192 13.24 14.87 -8.90
CA ALA A 192 14.53 15.14 -9.52
C ALA A 192 15.67 15.30 -8.49
N TYR A 193 15.36 15.78 -7.27
CA TYR A 193 16.33 15.83 -6.18
C TYR A 193 16.67 14.42 -5.66
N TRP A 194 15.65 13.57 -5.47
CA TRP A 194 15.84 12.24 -4.89
C TRP A 194 16.37 11.22 -5.89
N HIS A 195 16.00 11.33 -7.15
CA HIS A 195 16.29 10.35 -8.19
C HIS A 195 17.77 9.91 -8.27
N PRO A 196 18.77 10.80 -8.25
CA PRO A 196 20.17 10.38 -8.32
C PRO A 196 20.72 9.80 -7.01
N ILE A 197 20.08 10.04 -5.87
CA ILE A 197 20.64 9.74 -4.55
C ILE A 197 19.85 8.71 -3.75
N TYR A 198 18.58 8.47 -4.08
CA TYR A 198 17.75 7.50 -3.36
C TYR A 198 18.23 6.08 -3.63
N GLY A 199 18.24 5.25 -2.59
CA GLY A 199 18.68 3.87 -2.64
C GLY A 199 17.71 2.94 -1.92
N TRP A 200 18.18 1.76 -1.56
CA TRP A 200 17.35 0.78 -0.86
C TRP A 200 16.86 1.29 0.49
N GLU A 201 15.55 1.27 0.67
CA GLU A 201 14.88 1.67 1.89
C GLU A 201 13.56 0.89 2.02
N SER A 202 13.31 0.31 3.18
CA SER A 202 12.12 -0.49 3.47
C SER A 202 11.34 -0.01 4.71
N SER A 203 11.69 1.15 5.27
CA SER A 203 10.98 1.76 6.38
C SER A 203 9.85 2.68 5.89
N CYS A 204 8.78 2.84 6.68
CA CYS A 204 7.73 3.81 6.38
C CYS A 204 8.27 5.24 6.21
N GLN A 205 9.16 5.66 7.10
CA GLN A 205 9.72 7.02 7.09
C GLN A 205 10.65 7.28 5.90
N GLY A 206 11.21 6.24 5.30
CA GLY A 206 12.07 6.36 4.13
C GLY A 206 11.36 6.06 2.80
N THR A 207 10.22 5.36 2.82
CA THR A 207 9.47 4.97 1.61
C THR A 207 8.27 5.90 1.35
N VAL A 208 7.44 6.15 2.38
CA VAL A 208 6.16 6.86 2.20
C VAL A 208 6.33 8.30 1.68
N PRO A 209 7.20 9.14 2.25
CA PRO A 209 7.37 10.49 1.71
C PRO A 209 7.89 10.48 0.28
N GLN A 210 8.80 9.57 -0.10
CA GLN A 210 9.31 9.46 -1.46
C GLN A 210 8.24 8.99 -2.45
N ALA A 211 7.39 8.04 -2.06
CA ALA A 211 6.26 7.62 -2.89
C ALA A 211 5.26 8.78 -3.10
N LEU A 212 4.99 9.57 -2.06
CA LEU A 212 4.13 10.75 -2.17
C LEU A 212 4.76 11.84 -3.04
N ILE A 213 6.08 12.07 -2.96
CA ILE A 213 6.80 12.99 -3.84
C ILE A 213 6.69 12.55 -5.31
N CYS A 214 6.83 11.25 -5.61
CA CYS A 214 6.63 10.73 -6.97
C CYS A 214 5.23 11.05 -7.49
N PHE A 215 4.20 10.90 -6.67
CA PHE A 215 2.84 11.31 -7.02
C PHE A 215 2.70 12.84 -7.18
N LEU A 216 3.22 13.63 -6.23
CA LEU A 216 3.09 15.09 -6.25
C LEU A 216 3.74 15.71 -7.50
N ASP A 217 4.87 15.18 -7.93
CA ASP A 217 5.60 15.64 -9.12
C ASP A 217 5.07 15.07 -10.44
N SER A 218 4.13 14.11 -10.40
CA SER A 218 3.62 13.45 -11.61
C SER A 218 2.63 14.32 -12.38
N THR A 219 2.49 14.07 -13.67
CA THR A 219 1.53 14.73 -14.57
C THR A 219 0.33 13.84 -14.90
N ASP A 220 0.49 12.54 -14.81
CA ASP A 220 -0.55 11.53 -15.02
C ASP A 220 -0.21 10.24 -14.25
N PHE A 221 -1.05 9.20 -14.39
CA PHE A 221 -0.89 7.95 -13.69
C PHE A 221 0.40 7.20 -14.09
N GLU A 222 0.70 7.12 -15.40
CA GLU A 222 1.89 6.43 -15.89
C GLU A 222 3.17 7.13 -15.45
N ASP A 223 3.20 8.46 -15.53
CA ASP A 223 4.31 9.28 -15.05
C ASP A 223 4.57 9.06 -13.55
N ALA A 224 3.50 8.94 -12.75
CA ALA A 224 3.64 8.61 -11.33
C ALA A 224 4.33 7.26 -11.10
N ILE A 225 3.91 6.22 -11.83
CA ILE A 225 4.52 4.90 -11.75
C ILE A 225 5.98 4.92 -12.24
N ARG A 226 6.26 5.60 -13.36
CA ARG A 226 7.62 5.73 -13.88
C ARG A 226 8.55 6.42 -12.90
N LYS A 227 8.10 7.48 -12.26
CA LYS A 227 8.85 8.18 -11.22
C LYS A 227 9.13 7.28 -10.01
N ALA A 228 8.14 6.53 -9.54
CA ALA A 228 8.31 5.66 -8.39
C ALA A 228 9.32 4.54 -8.67
N VAL A 229 9.18 3.82 -9.79
CA VAL A 229 10.06 2.71 -10.13
C VAL A 229 11.48 3.18 -10.45
N SER A 230 11.63 4.25 -11.24
CA SER A 230 12.96 4.78 -11.59
C SER A 230 13.66 5.49 -10.42
N LEU A 231 12.94 5.77 -9.32
CA LEU A 231 13.57 6.19 -8.08
C LEU A 231 14.49 5.09 -7.51
N GLY A 232 14.20 3.83 -7.81
CA GLY A 232 14.95 2.67 -7.35
C GLY A 232 14.61 2.29 -5.90
N GLY A 233 15.45 1.47 -5.27
CA GLY A 233 15.19 0.93 -3.94
C GLY A 233 14.12 -0.17 -3.97
N ASP A 234 13.22 -0.16 -3.00
CA ASP A 234 12.05 -1.03 -2.88
C ASP A 234 10.96 -0.55 -3.86
N SER A 235 11.17 -0.86 -5.14
CA SER A 235 10.48 -0.21 -6.25
C SER A 235 9.02 -0.65 -6.43
N ASP A 236 8.69 -1.87 -6.05
CA ASP A 236 7.31 -2.37 -6.04
C ASP A 236 6.48 -1.69 -4.95
N THR A 237 6.99 -1.60 -3.72
CA THR A 237 6.32 -0.89 -2.63
C THR A 237 6.22 0.63 -2.90
N LEU A 238 7.29 1.28 -3.39
CA LEU A 238 7.22 2.68 -3.80
C LEU A 238 6.11 2.90 -4.83
N ALA A 239 6.09 2.08 -5.88
CA ALA A 239 5.11 2.21 -6.95
C ALA A 239 3.70 1.76 -6.51
N CYS A 240 3.57 0.80 -5.59
CA CYS A 240 2.31 0.40 -4.99
C CYS A 240 1.65 1.58 -4.24
N ILE A 241 2.39 2.23 -3.35
CA ILE A 241 1.91 3.40 -2.60
C ILE A 241 1.58 4.56 -3.56
N THR A 242 2.51 4.91 -4.44
CA THR A 242 2.34 5.98 -5.44
C THR A 242 1.13 5.71 -6.32
N GLY A 243 1.01 4.50 -6.86
CA GLY A 243 -0.09 4.09 -7.75
C GLY A 243 -1.45 4.12 -7.06
N GLY A 244 -1.50 3.77 -5.77
CA GLY A 244 -2.72 3.86 -4.97
C GLY A 244 -3.26 5.29 -4.88
N VAL A 245 -2.37 6.27 -4.65
CA VAL A 245 -2.74 7.70 -4.58
C VAL A 245 -3.02 8.26 -5.97
N ALA A 246 -2.18 7.93 -6.97
CA ALA A 246 -2.33 8.40 -8.35
C ALA A 246 -3.66 7.92 -8.98
N GLU A 247 -4.07 6.67 -8.75
CA GLU A 247 -5.37 6.17 -9.19
C GLU A 247 -6.53 7.03 -8.66
N ALA A 248 -6.45 7.39 -7.39
CA ALA A 248 -7.48 8.20 -6.74
C ALA A 248 -7.53 9.62 -7.29
N PHE A 249 -6.37 10.19 -7.59
CA PHE A 249 -6.24 11.57 -8.06
C PHE A 249 -6.58 11.72 -9.56
N TYR A 250 -6.07 10.82 -10.39
CA TYR A 250 -6.26 10.88 -11.85
C TYR A 250 -7.54 10.19 -12.33
N GLY A 251 -8.34 9.62 -11.41
CA GLY A 251 -9.64 9.02 -11.72
C GLY A 251 -9.58 7.62 -12.33
N GLY A 252 -8.47 6.89 -12.13
CA GLY A 252 -8.34 5.50 -12.56
C GLY A 252 -6.95 5.13 -13.06
N VAL A 253 -6.85 3.88 -13.52
CA VAL A 253 -5.64 3.32 -14.16
C VAL A 253 -5.87 3.28 -15.67
N PRO A 254 -4.89 3.65 -16.52
CA PRO A 254 -4.99 3.51 -17.98
C PRO A 254 -5.40 2.08 -18.38
N ALA A 255 -6.33 1.96 -19.33
CA ALA A 255 -6.97 0.68 -19.67
C ALA A 255 -5.96 -0.42 -20.04
N GLU A 256 -4.94 -0.10 -20.83
CA GLU A 256 -3.91 -1.06 -21.23
C GLU A 256 -3.12 -1.59 -20.00
N MET A 257 -2.76 -0.72 -19.06
CA MET A 257 -2.07 -1.13 -17.83
C MET A 257 -3.00 -1.99 -16.96
N ALA A 258 -4.25 -1.58 -16.81
CA ALA A 258 -5.26 -2.32 -16.06
C ALA A 258 -5.48 -3.74 -16.60
N GLU A 259 -5.62 -3.90 -17.90
CA GLU A 259 -5.77 -5.21 -18.56
C GLU A 259 -4.58 -6.12 -18.32
N ARG A 260 -3.35 -5.58 -18.46
CA ARG A 260 -2.12 -6.34 -18.22
C ARG A 260 -2.01 -6.85 -16.78
N VAL A 261 -2.33 -6.01 -15.80
CA VAL A 261 -2.31 -6.38 -14.38
C VAL A 261 -3.40 -7.40 -14.07
N LEU A 262 -4.63 -7.13 -14.52
CA LEU A 262 -5.75 -8.05 -14.31
C LEU A 262 -5.54 -9.43 -14.96
N ALA A 263 -4.75 -9.54 -16.03
CA ALA A 263 -4.36 -10.82 -16.61
C ALA A 263 -3.41 -11.63 -15.71
N LYS A 264 -2.63 -10.97 -14.83
CA LYS A 264 -1.59 -11.59 -13.98
C LYS A 264 -2.07 -11.93 -12.56
N VAL A 265 -3.12 -11.27 -12.07
CA VAL A 265 -3.59 -11.49 -10.69
C VAL A 265 -4.61 -12.62 -10.57
N PRO A 266 -4.68 -13.31 -9.41
CA PRO A 266 -5.66 -14.36 -9.15
C PRO A 266 -7.12 -13.91 -9.33
N VAL A 267 -8.00 -14.85 -9.69
CA VAL A 267 -9.46 -14.59 -9.78
C VAL A 267 -10.03 -14.07 -8.45
N ALA A 268 -9.49 -14.53 -7.32
CA ALA A 268 -9.90 -14.04 -6.00
C ALA A 268 -9.70 -12.54 -5.85
N PHE A 269 -8.58 -11.97 -6.34
CA PHE A 269 -8.32 -10.53 -6.30
C PHE A 269 -9.32 -9.75 -7.14
N LYS A 270 -9.66 -10.25 -8.33
CA LYS A 270 -10.67 -9.63 -9.20
C LYS A 270 -12.04 -9.56 -8.51
N LYS A 271 -12.43 -10.63 -7.80
CA LYS A 271 -13.68 -10.65 -7.03
C LYS A 271 -13.70 -9.60 -5.91
N VAL A 272 -12.59 -9.43 -5.20
CA VAL A 272 -12.46 -8.39 -4.16
C VAL A 272 -12.53 -6.99 -4.77
N LEU A 273 -11.81 -6.75 -5.89
CA LEU A 273 -11.87 -5.47 -6.62
C LEU A 273 -13.30 -5.15 -7.07
N ASP A 274 -14.02 -6.13 -7.62
CA ASP A 274 -15.41 -5.95 -8.07
C ASP A 274 -16.35 -5.67 -6.90
N ALA A 275 -16.18 -6.37 -5.77
CA ALA A 275 -16.96 -6.12 -4.57
C ALA A 275 -16.69 -4.72 -3.99
N MET A 276 -15.44 -4.26 -3.98
CA MET A 276 -15.10 -2.89 -3.59
C MET A 276 -15.73 -1.84 -4.51
N ARG A 277 -15.73 -2.08 -5.84
CA ARG A 277 -16.41 -1.20 -6.80
C ARG A 277 -17.90 -1.08 -6.54
N GLN A 278 -18.55 -2.18 -6.19
CA GLN A 278 -20.01 -2.21 -5.96
C GLN A 278 -20.42 -1.55 -4.63
N ASN A 279 -19.59 -1.63 -3.60
CA ASN A 279 -19.98 -1.32 -2.23
C ASN A 279 -19.31 -0.06 -1.64
N THR A 280 -18.42 0.61 -2.35
CA THR A 280 -17.66 1.74 -1.82
C THR A 280 -17.56 2.91 -2.81
N ALA A 281 -16.95 4.01 -2.36
CA ALA A 281 -16.62 5.15 -3.22
C ALA A 281 -15.72 4.78 -4.41
N TYR A 282 -15.03 3.63 -4.36
CA TYR A 282 -14.18 3.13 -5.43
C TYR A 282 -14.93 2.94 -6.76
N GLY A 283 -16.20 2.55 -6.73
CA GLY A 283 -17.02 2.43 -7.94
C GLY A 283 -17.51 3.75 -8.51
N LYS A 284 -17.58 4.81 -7.71
CA LYS A 284 -18.15 6.08 -8.14
C LYS A 284 -17.24 6.88 -9.08
N LEU A 285 -15.91 6.73 -8.95
CA LEU A 285 -14.93 7.48 -9.75
C LEU A 285 -14.73 6.92 -11.17
N ILE A 286 -14.87 5.63 -11.36
CA ILE A 286 -14.69 4.99 -12.68
C ILE A 286 -15.77 5.41 -13.69
N PHE A 287 -16.92 5.90 -13.23
CA PHE A 287 -18.02 6.36 -14.09
C PHE A 287 -17.96 7.86 -14.45
N GLN A 288 -17.09 8.65 -13.81
CA GLN A 288 -16.95 10.09 -14.11
C GLN A 288 -15.85 10.39 -15.14
N ALA A 289 -15.00 9.44 -15.47
CA ALA A 289 -13.90 9.57 -16.45
C ALA A 289 -14.25 9.05 -17.86
N ARG A 290 -15.57 8.97 -18.21
CA ARG A 290 -16.07 8.61 -19.55
C ARG A 290 -16.70 9.79 -20.24
#